data_7697eb4bc3f777ffbcf6372efa5f84e3
#
_entry.id   7697eb4bc3f777ffbcf6372efa5f84e3
#
_cell.length_a   1.000
_cell.length_b   1.000
_cell.length_c   1.000
_cell.angle_alpha   90.00
_cell.angle_beta   90.00
_cell.angle_gamma   90.00
#
_symmetry.space_group_name_H-M   'P 1'
#
loop_
_entity.id
_entity.type
_entity.pdbx_description
1 polymer ?
#
loop_
_entity_poly.entity_id
_entity_poly.type
_entity_poly.pdbx_seq_one_letter_code
_entity_poly.pdbx_strand_id
1 'polypeptide(L)'
;MRITNIEFENFRNFRDHGEIKCSTDGKVTIIYGKNGDGKTTLHQLFQWVCYGQVHFNKTTTDRLYNLQYESECSFGDTFQVMGCIDFEHSGVKYSLKRTYTYKKGLNDSEKIAEDVVLNYMNEDHDWRRIDKPKETIEKLLPSGLSDYFFFDGESMIADLRVKGKDSAGKLRKALYSMFDLDVIESALDHIGDTKLKTTVLGKLYLSKGTISSGSKIAAVKTNIENAQALIEKHEKALEEAKKKKAECQALIQSVSEQIGGYKSKADYEHQRKKLKAQRDAFIISSTDGQARFGDDVLDMFPKLLI
;
A
#
# COMPACT_ATOMS: atom_id res chain seq x y z
N MET A 1 -23.48 -0.03 -2.68
CA MET A 1 -23.37 -1.42 -2.19
C MET A 1 -23.74 -1.48 -0.72
N ARG A 2 -24.53 -2.46 -0.29
CA ARG A 2 -24.99 -2.64 1.09
C ARG A 2 -24.83 -4.12 1.47
N ILE A 3 -24.07 -4.40 2.51
CA ILE A 3 -23.88 -5.76 3.03
C ILE A 3 -25.12 -6.11 3.84
N THR A 4 -25.67 -7.32 3.64
CA THR A 4 -26.89 -7.80 4.30
C THR A 4 -26.59 -8.94 5.25
N ASN A 5 -25.64 -9.81 4.93
CA ASN A 5 -25.26 -10.95 5.75
C ASN A 5 -23.79 -11.29 5.61
N ILE A 6 -23.20 -11.85 6.65
CA ILE A 6 -21.81 -12.31 6.68
C ILE A 6 -21.84 -13.67 7.35
N GLU A 7 -21.34 -14.69 6.66
CA GLU A 7 -21.17 -16.02 7.19
C GLU A 7 -19.70 -16.43 7.15
N PHE A 8 -19.30 -17.24 8.11
CA PHE A 8 -17.96 -17.78 8.17
C PHE A 8 -17.97 -19.13 8.87
N GLU A 9 -16.97 -19.95 8.54
CA GLU A 9 -16.76 -21.25 9.15
C GLU A 9 -15.27 -21.53 9.27
N ASN A 10 -14.83 -21.88 10.46
CA ASN A 10 -13.46 -22.25 10.79
C ASN A 10 -12.39 -21.25 10.37
N PHE A 11 -12.74 -19.99 10.28
CA PHE A 11 -11.83 -18.93 9.84
C PHE A 11 -11.06 -18.31 11.01
N ARG A 12 -9.78 -18.61 11.14
CA ARG A 12 -8.85 -18.08 12.16
C ARG A 12 -9.39 -18.22 13.60
N ASN A 13 -9.77 -17.11 14.25
CA ASN A 13 -10.29 -17.12 15.62
C ASN A 13 -11.74 -17.64 15.69
N PHE A 14 -12.43 -17.68 14.56
CA PHE A 14 -13.80 -18.15 14.50
C PHE A 14 -13.82 -19.66 14.24
N ARG A 15 -14.25 -20.39 15.26
CA ARG A 15 -14.49 -21.83 15.16
C ARG A 15 -15.94 -22.07 14.79
N ASP A 16 -16.18 -23.17 14.06
CA ASP A 16 -17.49 -23.60 13.59
C ASP A 16 -18.18 -22.52 12.72
N HIS A 17 -19.47 -22.71 12.46
CA HIS A 17 -20.26 -21.77 11.67
C HIS A 17 -20.70 -20.57 12.50
N GLY A 18 -20.53 -19.39 11.93
CA GLY A 18 -21.04 -18.13 12.48
C GLY A 18 -21.74 -17.29 11.44
N GLU A 19 -22.76 -16.53 11.86
CA GLU A 19 -23.55 -15.64 11.01
C GLU A 19 -23.70 -14.27 11.67
N ILE A 20 -23.56 -13.20 10.90
CA ILE A 20 -23.82 -11.83 11.31
C ILE A 20 -24.79 -11.17 10.34
N LYS A 21 -26.02 -10.92 10.78
CA LYS A 21 -27.01 -10.20 10.00
C LYS A 21 -26.81 -8.70 10.14
N CYS A 22 -26.62 -8.05 9.01
CA CYS A 22 -26.45 -6.61 8.96
C CYS A 22 -27.78 -5.89 8.81
N SER A 23 -27.84 -4.61 9.21
CA SER A 23 -29.04 -3.78 9.07
C SER A 23 -29.38 -3.58 7.59
N THR A 24 -30.66 -3.82 7.26
CA THR A 24 -31.21 -3.62 5.91
C THR A 24 -31.94 -2.30 5.75
N ASP A 25 -32.18 -1.56 6.84
CA ASP A 25 -33.01 -0.34 6.88
C ASP A 25 -32.20 0.94 6.59
N GLY A 26 -30.99 0.83 6.03
CA GLY A 26 -30.09 1.96 5.81
C GLY A 26 -29.41 2.46 7.11
N LYS A 27 -29.55 1.73 8.22
CA LYS A 27 -28.90 2.02 9.49
C LYS A 27 -27.49 1.43 9.54
N VAL A 28 -26.68 1.91 10.46
CA VAL A 28 -25.32 1.41 10.69
C VAL A 28 -25.39 0.14 11.54
N THR A 29 -24.67 -0.90 11.12
CA THR A 29 -24.41 -2.09 11.94
C THR A 29 -23.14 -1.87 12.75
N ILE A 30 -23.21 -1.93 14.07
CA ILE A 30 -22.08 -1.79 14.97
C ILE A 30 -21.77 -3.17 15.55
N ILE A 31 -20.55 -3.66 15.33
CA ILE A 31 -20.04 -4.90 15.88
C ILE A 31 -19.14 -4.57 17.06
N TYR A 32 -19.57 -4.92 18.25
CA TYR A 32 -18.84 -4.68 19.48
C TYR A 32 -18.16 -5.97 19.99
N GLY A 33 -16.95 -5.84 20.52
CA GLY A 33 -16.21 -6.93 21.12
C GLY A 33 -14.98 -6.43 21.88
N LYS A 34 -14.52 -7.20 22.87
CA LYS A 34 -13.29 -6.94 23.61
C LYS A 34 -12.05 -7.14 22.73
N ASN A 35 -10.88 -6.77 23.25
CA ASN A 35 -9.62 -7.05 22.56
C ASN A 35 -9.42 -8.58 22.52
N GLY A 36 -9.15 -9.10 21.33
CA GLY A 36 -9.01 -10.54 21.09
C GLY A 36 -10.28 -11.26 20.57
N ASP A 37 -11.46 -10.65 20.63
CA ASP A 37 -12.73 -11.28 20.19
C ASP A 37 -12.85 -11.46 18.66
N GLY A 38 -11.85 -11.06 17.90
CA GLY A 38 -11.82 -11.32 16.46
C GLY A 38 -12.30 -10.17 15.58
N LYS A 39 -12.40 -8.91 16.07
CA LYS A 39 -12.77 -7.75 15.23
C LYS A 39 -11.87 -7.61 14.00
N THR A 40 -10.56 -7.68 14.19
CA THR A 40 -9.58 -7.65 13.08
C THR A 40 -9.71 -8.91 12.21
N THR A 41 -10.05 -10.05 12.77
CA THR A 41 -10.31 -11.28 12.01
C THR A 41 -11.52 -11.10 11.08
N LEU A 42 -12.57 -10.45 11.54
CA LEU A 42 -13.73 -10.13 10.70
C LEU A 42 -13.38 -9.19 9.55
N HIS A 43 -12.57 -8.15 9.80
CA HIS A 43 -12.06 -7.28 8.75
C HIS A 43 -11.24 -8.07 7.71
N GLN A 44 -10.38 -9.00 8.15
CA GLN A 44 -9.61 -9.87 7.29
C GLN A 44 -10.48 -10.86 6.49
N LEU A 45 -11.60 -11.31 7.06
CA LEU A 45 -12.58 -12.12 6.36
C LEU A 45 -13.11 -11.42 5.11
N PHE A 46 -13.45 -10.12 5.20
CA PHE A 46 -13.89 -9.34 4.04
C PHE A 46 -12.83 -9.31 2.94
N GLN A 47 -11.59 -9.00 3.29
CA GLN A 47 -10.50 -8.94 2.31
C GLN A 47 -10.27 -10.32 1.66
N TRP A 48 -10.32 -11.37 2.47
CA TRP A 48 -10.15 -12.72 1.96
C TRP A 48 -11.30 -13.14 1.05
N VAL A 49 -12.56 -12.95 1.46
CA VAL A 49 -13.72 -13.36 0.66
C VAL A 49 -13.74 -12.60 -0.67
N CYS A 50 -13.52 -11.29 -0.65
CA CYS A 50 -13.55 -10.47 -1.87
C CYS A 50 -12.34 -10.74 -2.78
N TYR A 51 -11.12 -10.74 -2.24
CA TYR A 51 -9.91 -10.69 -3.07
C TYR A 51 -9.02 -11.92 -2.94
N GLY A 52 -9.28 -12.82 -2.00
CA GLY A 52 -8.43 -13.99 -1.74
C GLY A 52 -7.11 -13.66 -1.05
N GLN A 53 -6.94 -12.41 -0.62
CA GLN A 53 -5.72 -11.92 0.04
C GLN A 53 -6.03 -11.56 1.47
N VAL A 54 -5.10 -11.87 2.37
CA VAL A 54 -5.15 -11.44 3.76
C VAL A 54 -3.81 -10.81 4.10
N HIS A 55 -3.82 -9.51 4.38
CA HIS A 55 -2.63 -8.81 4.83
C HIS A 55 -2.52 -8.91 6.36
N PHE A 56 -1.55 -9.69 6.80
CA PHE A 56 -1.13 -9.68 8.21
C PHE A 56 0.05 -8.71 8.34
N ASN A 57 0.11 -7.90 9.39
CA ASN A 57 1.21 -7.03 9.71
C ASN A 57 2.57 -7.71 9.47
N LYS A 58 3.14 -7.61 8.27
CA LYS A 58 4.44 -8.13 7.81
C LYS A 58 4.63 -9.64 7.65
N THR A 59 3.65 -10.47 7.91
CA THR A 59 3.75 -11.91 7.65
C THR A 59 2.54 -12.38 6.85
N THR A 60 2.78 -12.81 5.63
CA THR A 60 1.81 -13.59 4.86
C THR A 60 1.79 -14.99 5.44
N THR A 61 0.75 -15.35 6.17
CA THR A 61 0.52 -16.73 6.54
C THR A 61 -0.64 -17.26 5.73
N ASP A 62 -0.44 -18.36 5.04
CA ASP A 62 -1.52 -19.11 4.38
C ASP A 62 -2.44 -19.85 5.37
N ARG A 63 -2.21 -19.69 6.66
CA ARG A 63 -2.99 -20.30 7.72
C ARG A 63 -4.24 -19.48 8.02
N LEU A 64 -5.31 -19.75 7.27
CA LEU A 64 -6.60 -19.10 7.47
C LEU A 64 -7.57 -19.93 8.31
N TYR A 65 -7.22 -21.15 8.64
CA TYR A 65 -8.04 -22.06 9.42
C TYR A 65 -7.95 -21.80 10.93
N ASN A 66 -8.98 -22.25 11.65
CA ASN A 66 -8.99 -22.24 13.10
C ASN A 66 -8.08 -23.34 13.65
N LEU A 67 -7.12 -22.96 14.51
CA LEU A 67 -6.11 -23.89 15.04
C LEU A 67 -6.72 -24.96 15.97
N GLN A 68 -7.76 -24.59 16.71
CA GLN A 68 -8.41 -25.54 17.60
C GLN A 68 -9.18 -26.59 16.80
N TYR A 69 -9.94 -26.18 15.79
CA TYR A 69 -10.61 -27.09 14.88
C TYR A 69 -9.62 -28.00 14.15
N GLU A 70 -8.54 -27.42 13.66
CA GLU A 70 -7.47 -28.16 12.97
C GLU A 70 -6.82 -29.20 13.87
N SER A 71 -6.64 -28.91 15.16
CA SER A 71 -6.05 -29.87 16.12
C SER A 71 -6.92 -31.11 16.41
N GLU A 72 -8.21 -31.00 16.18
CA GLU A 72 -9.16 -32.09 16.32
C GLU A 72 -9.26 -33.00 15.09
N CYS A 73 -8.75 -32.52 13.94
CA CYS A 73 -8.68 -33.33 12.74
C CYS A 73 -7.55 -34.36 12.81
N SER A 74 -7.78 -35.56 12.29
CA SER A 74 -6.78 -36.61 12.18
C SER A 74 -5.83 -36.37 11.02
N PHE A 75 -4.63 -36.92 11.10
CA PHE A 75 -3.66 -36.83 9.99
C PHE A 75 -4.27 -37.39 8.68
N GLY A 76 -4.18 -36.58 7.62
CA GLY A 76 -4.71 -36.90 6.29
C GLY A 76 -6.16 -36.48 6.06
N ASP A 77 -6.91 -36.08 7.11
CA ASP A 77 -8.26 -35.55 6.95
C ASP A 77 -8.27 -34.27 6.16
N THR A 78 -9.39 -34.03 5.49
CA THR A 78 -9.66 -32.76 4.80
C THR A 78 -10.72 -31.97 5.54
N PHE A 79 -10.50 -30.65 5.66
CA PHE A 79 -11.45 -29.76 6.26
C PHE A 79 -11.54 -28.44 5.48
N GLN A 80 -12.60 -27.69 5.71
CA GLN A 80 -12.88 -26.48 4.96
C GLN A 80 -12.87 -25.25 5.86
N VAL A 81 -12.44 -24.14 5.26
CA VAL A 81 -12.59 -22.78 5.76
C VAL A 81 -13.46 -22.03 4.78
N MET A 82 -14.54 -21.43 5.27
CA MET A 82 -15.53 -20.78 4.43
C MET A 82 -15.79 -19.35 4.91
N GLY A 83 -15.98 -18.46 3.95
CA GLY A 83 -16.54 -17.13 4.16
C GLY A 83 -17.57 -16.83 3.09
N CYS A 84 -18.68 -16.21 3.48
CA CYS A 84 -19.73 -15.77 2.56
C CYS A 84 -20.15 -14.35 2.92
N ILE A 85 -20.37 -13.52 1.91
CA ILE A 85 -20.86 -12.14 2.06
C ILE A 85 -22.02 -11.97 1.12
N ASP A 86 -23.21 -11.72 1.71
CA ASP A 86 -24.38 -11.32 0.94
C ASP A 86 -24.48 -9.81 0.92
N PHE A 87 -24.69 -9.25 -0.25
CA PHE A 87 -24.79 -7.81 -0.43
C PHE A 87 -25.77 -7.43 -1.55
N GLU A 88 -26.23 -6.20 -1.49
CA GLU A 88 -27.08 -5.59 -2.53
C GLU A 88 -26.32 -4.44 -3.20
N HIS A 89 -26.32 -4.44 -4.52
CA HIS A 89 -25.74 -3.37 -5.33
C HIS A 89 -26.67 -3.04 -6.49
N SER A 90 -27.03 -1.75 -6.63
CA SER A 90 -27.95 -1.26 -7.69
C SER A 90 -29.28 -2.04 -7.78
N GLY A 91 -29.84 -2.42 -6.62
CA GLY A 91 -31.10 -3.17 -6.53
C GLY A 91 -30.98 -4.68 -6.77
N VAL A 92 -29.81 -5.18 -7.14
CA VAL A 92 -29.57 -6.61 -7.34
C VAL A 92 -28.89 -7.21 -6.09
N LYS A 93 -29.36 -8.37 -5.65
CA LYS A 93 -28.77 -9.12 -4.54
C LYS A 93 -27.69 -10.06 -5.07
N TYR A 94 -26.57 -10.10 -4.35
CA TYR A 94 -25.43 -10.95 -4.64
C TYR A 94 -25.04 -11.78 -3.42
N SER A 95 -24.50 -12.97 -3.65
CA SER A 95 -23.92 -13.84 -2.64
C SER A 95 -22.54 -14.27 -3.12
N LEU A 96 -21.51 -13.82 -2.43
CA LEU A 96 -20.11 -14.17 -2.71
C LEU A 96 -19.60 -15.12 -1.65
N LYS A 97 -19.28 -16.34 -2.07
CA LYS A 97 -18.74 -17.39 -1.21
C LYS A 97 -17.34 -17.78 -1.64
N ARG A 98 -16.41 -17.83 -0.71
CA ARG A 98 -15.07 -18.39 -0.91
C ARG A 98 -14.83 -19.53 0.06
N THR A 99 -14.30 -20.62 -0.44
CA THR A 99 -13.98 -21.81 0.34
C THR A 99 -12.55 -22.25 0.04
N TYR A 100 -11.76 -22.46 1.10
CA TYR A 100 -10.48 -23.14 1.00
C TYR A 100 -10.60 -24.53 1.63
N THR A 101 -10.09 -25.54 0.95
CA THR A 101 -9.97 -26.90 1.47
C THR A 101 -8.52 -27.14 1.87
N TYR A 102 -8.35 -27.59 3.11
CA TYR A 102 -7.05 -27.95 3.67
C TYR A 102 -6.98 -29.45 3.90
N LYS A 103 -5.78 -30.00 3.81
CA LYS A 103 -5.46 -31.36 4.21
C LYS A 103 -4.54 -31.33 5.42
N LYS A 104 -4.92 -32.03 6.48
CA LYS A 104 -4.15 -32.11 7.73
C LYS A 104 -2.83 -32.83 7.50
N GLY A 105 -1.72 -32.12 7.74
CA GLY A 105 -0.36 -32.65 7.76
C GLY A 105 0.11 -33.01 9.15
N LEU A 106 1.36 -33.42 9.29
CA LEU A 106 1.98 -33.74 10.59
C LEU A 106 2.23 -32.51 11.44
N ASN A 107 2.74 -31.44 10.84
CA ASN A 107 3.13 -30.21 11.54
C ASN A 107 2.26 -29.02 11.13
N ASP A 108 1.68 -29.05 9.94
CA ASP A 108 0.92 -27.97 9.35
C ASP A 108 -0.08 -28.53 8.34
N SER A 109 -1.17 -27.84 8.09
CA SER A 109 -2.18 -28.22 7.11
C SER A 109 -1.98 -27.47 5.81
N GLU A 110 -1.99 -28.19 4.69
CA GLU A 110 -1.75 -27.65 3.35
C GLU A 110 -3.08 -27.32 2.67
N LYS A 111 -3.13 -26.14 2.02
CA LYS A 111 -4.26 -25.78 1.16
C LYS A 111 -4.20 -26.58 -0.13
N ILE A 112 -5.21 -27.43 -0.37
CA ILE A 112 -5.30 -28.30 -1.55
C ILE A 112 -6.28 -27.79 -2.62
N ALA A 113 -7.27 -26.97 -2.24
CA ALA A 113 -8.23 -26.41 -3.19
C ALA A 113 -8.74 -25.03 -2.77
N GLU A 114 -9.17 -24.27 -3.75
CA GLU A 114 -9.87 -22.99 -3.61
C GLU A 114 -11.09 -22.98 -4.53
N ASP A 115 -12.25 -22.64 -4.00
CA ASP A 115 -13.46 -22.38 -4.78
C ASP A 115 -14.00 -20.99 -4.48
N VAL A 116 -14.42 -20.27 -5.53
CA VAL A 116 -15.03 -18.95 -5.46
C VAL A 116 -16.32 -18.95 -6.25
N VAL A 117 -17.42 -18.73 -5.58
CA VAL A 117 -18.76 -18.71 -6.17
C VAL A 117 -19.38 -17.34 -5.96
N LEU A 118 -19.79 -16.71 -7.02
CA LEU A 118 -20.62 -15.49 -6.99
C LEU A 118 -21.95 -15.77 -7.66
N ASN A 119 -23.00 -15.61 -6.89
CA ASN A 119 -24.38 -15.70 -7.38
C ASN A 119 -25.02 -14.32 -7.34
N TYR A 120 -25.97 -14.10 -8.24
CA TYR A 120 -26.87 -12.95 -8.22
C TYR A 120 -28.32 -13.40 -8.31
N MET A 121 -29.23 -12.60 -7.77
CA MET A 121 -30.67 -12.85 -7.85
C MET A 121 -31.21 -12.15 -9.10
N ASN A 122 -31.81 -12.93 -10.00
CA ASN A 122 -32.44 -12.40 -11.22
C ASN A 122 -33.81 -11.78 -10.90
N GLU A 123 -34.50 -11.24 -11.91
CA GLU A 123 -35.84 -10.63 -11.80
C GLU A 123 -36.92 -11.64 -11.37
N ASP A 124 -36.74 -12.93 -11.68
CA ASP A 124 -37.61 -14.04 -11.29
C ASP A 124 -37.38 -14.51 -9.85
N HIS A 125 -36.47 -13.86 -9.09
CA HIS A 125 -36.04 -14.22 -7.73
C HIS A 125 -35.27 -15.56 -7.66
N ASP A 126 -34.69 -16.00 -8.77
CA ASP A 126 -33.81 -17.18 -8.82
C ASP A 126 -32.34 -16.79 -8.66
N TRP A 127 -31.59 -17.60 -7.92
CA TRP A 127 -30.15 -17.46 -7.83
C TRP A 127 -29.46 -17.99 -9.09
N ARG A 128 -28.65 -17.16 -9.73
CA ARG A 128 -27.84 -17.51 -10.90
C ARG A 128 -26.37 -17.35 -10.61
N ARG A 129 -25.58 -18.34 -11.00
CA ARG A 129 -24.13 -18.31 -10.85
C ARG A 129 -23.48 -17.43 -11.92
N ILE A 130 -22.47 -16.66 -11.55
CA ILE A 130 -21.67 -15.85 -12.46
C ILE A 130 -20.42 -16.64 -12.84
N ASP A 131 -20.13 -16.77 -14.14
CA ASP A 131 -19.01 -17.58 -14.65
C ASP A 131 -17.65 -17.02 -14.25
N LYS A 132 -17.52 -15.70 -14.13
CA LYS A 132 -16.27 -15.01 -13.82
C LYS A 132 -16.37 -14.19 -12.51
N PRO A 133 -16.41 -14.86 -11.37
CA PRO A 133 -16.65 -14.20 -10.09
C PRO A 133 -15.57 -13.15 -9.76
N LYS A 134 -14.29 -13.45 -10.00
CA LYS A 134 -13.17 -12.54 -9.68
C LYS A 134 -13.22 -11.24 -10.51
N GLU A 135 -13.50 -11.33 -11.81
CA GLU A 135 -13.63 -10.16 -12.69
C GLU A 135 -14.84 -9.30 -12.32
N THR A 136 -15.95 -9.94 -11.95
CA THR A 136 -17.17 -9.23 -11.56
C THR A 136 -17.00 -8.52 -10.22
N ILE A 137 -16.37 -9.17 -9.24
CA ILE A 137 -16.06 -8.53 -7.96
C ILE A 137 -15.11 -7.36 -8.15
N GLU A 138 -14.08 -7.48 -8.99
CA GLU A 138 -13.16 -6.38 -9.26
C GLU A 138 -13.86 -5.17 -9.90
N LYS A 139 -14.92 -5.38 -10.68
CA LYS A 139 -15.76 -4.28 -11.22
C LYS A 139 -16.66 -3.67 -10.17
N LEU A 140 -17.29 -4.49 -9.30
CA LEU A 140 -18.21 -4.02 -8.26
C LEU A 140 -17.47 -3.36 -7.09
N LEU A 141 -16.32 -3.88 -6.76
CA LEU A 141 -15.49 -3.46 -5.63
C LEU A 141 -14.00 -3.60 -6.01
N PRO A 142 -13.42 -2.60 -6.69
CA PRO A 142 -12.03 -2.65 -7.13
C PRO A 142 -11.06 -2.86 -5.96
N SER A 143 -10.13 -3.80 -6.11
CA SER A 143 -9.14 -4.14 -5.08
C SER A 143 -8.25 -2.97 -4.68
N GLY A 144 -7.98 -2.05 -5.63
CA GLY A 144 -7.26 -0.81 -5.37
C GLY A 144 -7.97 0.15 -4.41
N LEU A 145 -9.27 -0.05 -4.13
CA LEU A 145 -10.06 0.71 -3.16
C LEU A 145 -10.28 -0.04 -1.85
N SER A 146 -9.82 -1.29 -1.73
CA SER A 146 -10.05 -2.14 -0.55
C SER A 146 -9.64 -1.45 0.75
N ASP A 147 -8.50 -0.77 0.76
CA ASP A 147 -7.96 -0.05 1.92
C ASP A 147 -8.83 1.14 2.37
N TYR A 148 -9.71 1.62 1.49
CA TYR A 148 -10.63 2.72 1.77
C TYR A 148 -12.01 2.26 2.21
N PHE A 149 -12.43 1.06 1.78
CA PHE A 149 -13.69 0.45 2.20
C PHE A 149 -13.52 -0.42 3.45
N PHE A 150 -12.40 -1.13 3.53
CA PHE A 150 -12.07 -2.02 4.64
C PHE A 150 -10.84 -1.49 5.35
N PHE A 151 -10.97 -0.39 6.08
CA PHE A 151 -9.85 0.22 6.76
C PHE A 151 -9.81 -0.17 8.24
N ASP A 152 -8.62 -0.43 8.73
CA ASP A 152 -8.32 -0.50 10.14
C ASP A 152 -7.94 0.91 10.63
N GLY A 153 -8.71 1.46 11.58
CA GLY A 153 -8.50 2.82 12.08
C GLY A 153 -7.10 3.05 12.68
N GLU A 154 -6.46 2.02 13.22
CA GLU A 154 -5.10 2.13 13.77
C GLU A 154 -4.04 2.21 12.66
N SER A 155 -4.17 1.39 11.63
CA SER A 155 -3.23 1.38 10.50
C SER A 155 -3.39 2.60 9.60
N MET A 156 -4.62 3.10 9.41
CA MET A 156 -4.88 4.28 8.59
C MET A 156 -4.21 5.55 9.13
N ILE A 157 -4.22 5.75 10.44
CA ILE A 157 -3.56 6.91 11.07
C ILE A 157 -2.04 6.82 10.89
N ALA A 158 -1.46 5.64 10.98
CA ALA A 158 -0.04 5.42 10.73
C ALA A 158 0.33 5.67 9.26
N ASP A 159 -0.48 5.17 8.32
CA ASP A 159 -0.26 5.31 6.88
C ASP A 159 -0.45 6.75 6.36
N LEU A 160 -1.40 7.50 6.90
CA LEU A 160 -1.57 8.93 6.59
C LEU A 160 -0.36 9.77 7.00
N ARG A 161 0.36 9.37 8.06
CA ARG A 161 1.58 10.04 8.51
C ARG A 161 2.81 9.74 7.65
N VAL A 162 2.85 8.60 6.97
CA VAL A 162 4.06 8.08 6.28
C VAL A 162 3.99 8.20 4.75
N LYS A 163 2.81 8.13 4.13
CA LYS A 163 2.65 7.93 2.67
C LYS A 163 2.19 9.16 1.87
N GLY A 164 2.71 10.36 2.14
CA GLY A 164 2.19 11.63 1.60
C GLY A 164 1.93 11.78 0.09
N LYS A 165 2.74 11.24 -0.85
CA LYS A 165 2.57 11.46 -2.30
C LYS A 165 2.10 10.25 -3.10
N ASP A 166 2.52 9.05 -2.74
CA ASP A 166 2.17 7.82 -3.49
C ASP A 166 0.72 7.35 -3.23
N SER A 167 0.17 7.66 -2.08
CA SER A 167 -1.21 7.30 -1.71
C SER A 167 -2.24 8.07 -2.53
N ALA A 168 -2.01 9.35 -2.79
CA ALA A 168 -2.91 10.17 -3.61
C ALA A 168 -3.00 9.68 -5.07
N GLY A 169 -1.88 9.19 -5.62
CA GLY A 169 -1.85 8.62 -6.97
C GLY A 169 -2.60 7.29 -7.08
N LYS A 170 -2.49 6.44 -6.07
CA LYS A 170 -3.22 5.16 -6.02
C LYS A 170 -4.72 5.38 -5.84
N LEU A 171 -5.12 6.29 -4.92
CA LEU A 171 -6.52 6.66 -4.73
C LEU A 171 -7.13 7.24 -5.99
N ARG A 172 -6.43 8.16 -6.68
CA ARG A 172 -6.88 8.73 -7.94
C ARG A 172 -7.14 7.65 -8.99
N LYS A 173 -6.19 6.72 -9.19
CA LYS A 173 -6.36 5.61 -10.15
C LYS A 173 -7.56 4.73 -9.79
N ALA A 174 -7.71 4.39 -8.52
CA ALA A 174 -8.81 3.56 -8.06
C ALA A 174 -10.17 4.25 -8.23
N LEU A 175 -10.27 5.55 -7.94
CA LEU A 175 -11.48 6.34 -8.22
C LEU A 175 -11.76 6.44 -9.72
N TYR A 176 -10.74 6.62 -10.54
CA TYR A 176 -10.91 6.70 -12.00
C TYR A 176 -11.43 5.37 -12.55
N SER A 177 -10.92 4.24 -12.07
CA SER A 177 -11.41 2.91 -12.45
C SER A 177 -12.86 2.67 -11.98
N MET A 178 -13.21 3.13 -10.78
CA MET A 178 -14.57 2.98 -10.22
C MET A 178 -15.63 3.75 -11.02
N PHE A 179 -15.25 4.89 -11.58
CA PHE A 179 -16.16 5.74 -12.37
C PHE A 179 -15.98 5.57 -13.89
N ASP A 180 -15.25 4.52 -14.32
CA ASP A 180 -14.88 4.29 -15.73
C ASP A 180 -14.18 5.50 -16.39
N LEU A 181 -13.54 6.36 -15.59
CA LEU A 181 -12.85 7.55 -16.07
C LEU A 181 -11.48 7.22 -16.68
N ASP A 182 -10.94 6.04 -16.43
CA ASP A 182 -9.72 5.51 -17.05
C ASP A 182 -9.87 5.36 -18.57
N VAL A 183 -11.08 5.05 -19.06
CA VAL A 183 -11.41 5.05 -20.49
C VAL A 183 -11.29 6.47 -21.07
N ILE A 184 -11.76 7.48 -20.33
CA ILE A 184 -11.67 8.88 -20.75
C ILE A 184 -10.21 9.37 -20.70
N GLU A 185 -9.45 9.03 -19.64
CA GLU A 185 -8.03 9.35 -19.53
C GLU A 185 -7.23 8.70 -20.66
N SER A 186 -7.48 7.41 -20.94
CA SER A 186 -6.86 6.69 -22.07
C SER A 186 -7.25 7.30 -23.43
N ALA A 187 -8.49 7.76 -23.58
CA ALA A 187 -8.92 8.45 -24.78
C ALA A 187 -8.23 9.81 -24.95
N LEU A 188 -8.09 10.57 -23.85
CA LEU A 188 -7.35 11.83 -23.86
C LEU A 188 -5.88 11.64 -24.21
N ASP A 189 -5.24 10.61 -23.64
CA ASP A 189 -3.85 10.24 -23.95
C ASP A 189 -3.71 9.79 -25.42
N HIS A 190 -4.70 9.10 -25.95
CA HIS A 190 -4.72 8.64 -27.34
C HIS A 190 -4.91 9.81 -28.32
N ILE A 191 -5.79 10.76 -27.99
CA ILE A 191 -5.96 12.01 -28.71
C ILE A 191 -4.65 12.80 -28.64
N GLY A 192 -4.11 12.98 -27.47
CA GLY A 192 -2.76 13.43 -27.13
C GLY A 192 -2.37 14.81 -27.60
N ASP A 193 -1.07 15.12 -27.51
CA ASP A 193 -0.50 16.38 -27.94
C ASP A 193 -0.09 16.32 -29.42
N THR A 194 -0.19 17.46 -30.11
CA THR A 194 0.26 17.68 -31.49
C THR A 194 1.75 17.40 -31.70
N LYS A 195 2.55 17.40 -30.63
CA LYS A 195 4.00 17.13 -30.66
C LYS A 195 4.34 15.62 -30.72
N LEU A 196 3.41 14.75 -30.32
CA LEU A 196 3.65 13.31 -30.27
C LEU A 196 3.17 12.61 -31.54
N LYS A 197 4.10 12.06 -32.32
CA LYS A 197 3.80 11.36 -33.60
C LYS A 197 2.90 10.14 -33.45
N THR A 198 2.78 9.60 -32.27
CA THR A 198 1.99 8.40 -31.97
C THR A 198 0.51 8.72 -31.72
N THR A 199 0.18 9.98 -31.37
CA THR A 199 -1.16 10.42 -31.04
C THR A 199 -1.97 10.82 -32.27
N VAL A 200 -3.31 10.84 -32.14
CA VAL A 200 -4.22 11.23 -33.24
C VAL A 200 -3.97 12.66 -33.68
N LEU A 201 -3.87 13.60 -32.71
CA LEU A 201 -3.59 15.01 -33.03
C LEU A 201 -2.22 15.19 -33.67
N GLY A 202 -1.21 14.47 -33.21
CA GLY A 202 0.12 14.52 -33.81
C GLY A 202 0.13 14.00 -35.26
N LYS A 203 -0.58 12.91 -35.55
CA LYS A 203 -0.74 12.38 -36.91
C LYS A 203 -1.49 13.36 -37.81
N LEU A 204 -2.59 13.96 -37.34
CA LEU A 204 -3.37 14.95 -38.07
C LEU A 204 -2.54 16.23 -38.35
N TYR A 205 -1.76 16.68 -37.36
CA TYR A 205 -0.91 17.84 -37.52
C TYR A 205 0.21 17.61 -38.55
N LEU A 206 0.81 16.43 -38.52
CA LEU A 206 1.80 16.02 -39.52
C LEU A 206 1.21 15.86 -40.91
N SER A 207 -0.02 15.32 -41.04
CA SER A 207 -0.68 15.18 -42.33
C SER A 207 -1.05 16.52 -42.97
N LYS A 208 -1.42 17.52 -42.17
CA LYS A 208 -1.64 18.90 -42.66
C LYS A 208 -0.34 19.58 -43.12
N GLY A 209 0.81 19.22 -42.51
CA GLY A 209 2.12 19.75 -42.89
C GLY A 209 2.62 19.28 -44.26
N THR A 210 2.11 18.18 -44.77
CA THR A 210 2.50 17.62 -46.09
C THR A 210 1.83 18.33 -47.26
N ILE A 211 0.82 19.17 -47.05
CA ILE A 211 0.07 19.84 -48.12
C ILE A 211 0.52 21.25 -48.40
N SER A 212 1.34 21.89 -47.55
CA SER A 212 1.81 23.25 -47.81
C SER A 212 3.29 23.42 -47.48
N SER A 213 4.06 23.55 -48.58
CA SER A 213 5.30 24.26 -48.71
C SER A 213 6.59 23.66 -48.14
N GLY A 214 7.50 23.30 -49.05
CA GLY A 214 8.90 22.91 -48.77
C GLY A 214 9.70 23.93 -47.92
N SER A 215 9.26 25.20 -47.84
CA SER A 215 9.88 26.24 -46.99
C SER A 215 9.64 26.04 -45.48
N LYS A 216 8.47 25.52 -45.10
CA LYS A 216 8.17 25.26 -43.68
C LYS A 216 8.87 23.99 -43.16
N ILE A 217 9.06 23.02 -44.03
CA ILE A 217 9.81 21.79 -43.71
C ILE A 217 11.29 22.11 -43.52
N ALA A 218 11.85 22.98 -44.34
CA ALA A 218 13.22 23.46 -44.20
C ALA A 218 13.42 24.21 -42.87
N ALA A 219 12.51 25.12 -42.50
CA ALA A 219 12.57 25.85 -41.24
C ALA A 219 12.46 24.93 -40.01
N VAL A 220 11.58 23.92 -40.05
CA VAL A 220 11.46 22.92 -38.98
C VAL A 220 12.71 22.06 -38.89
N LYS A 221 13.32 21.69 -40.01
CA LYS A 221 14.57 20.94 -40.05
C LYS A 221 15.71 21.71 -39.40
N THR A 222 15.85 22.99 -39.76
CA THR A 222 16.83 23.90 -39.15
C THR A 222 16.62 24.07 -37.64
N ASN A 223 15.37 24.19 -37.20
CA ASN A 223 15.04 24.24 -35.76
C ASN A 223 15.38 22.96 -35.01
N ILE A 224 15.18 21.80 -35.63
CA ILE A 224 15.57 20.49 -35.05
C ILE A 224 17.10 20.41 -34.95
N GLU A 225 17.84 20.80 -36.01
CA GLU A 225 19.29 20.80 -35.99
C GLU A 225 19.87 21.75 -34.93
N ASN A 226 19.29 22.94 -34.79
CA ASN A 226 19.65 23.88 -33.72
C ASN A 226 19.34 23.36 -32.32
N ALA A 227 18.18 22.72 -32.14
CA ALA A 227 17.83 22.12 -30.87
C ALA A 227 18.74 20.93 -30.49
N GLN A 228 19.13 20.11 -31.47
CA GLN A 228 20.10 19.04 -31.29
C GLN A 228 21.47 19.54 -30.88
N ALA A 229 21.95 20.61 -31.54
CA ALA A 229 23.22 21.23 -31.17
C ALA A 229 23.20 21.83 -29.76
N LEU A 230 22.04 22.38 -29.35
CA LEU A 230 21.85 22.90 -28.00
C LEU A 230 21.85 21.78 -26.93
N ILE A 231 21.21 20.67 -27.23
CA ILE A 231 21.20 19.45 -26.37
C ILE A 231 22.65 18.97 -26.20
N GLU A 232 23.39 18.78 -27.28
CA GLU A 232 24.78 18.33 -27.23
C GLU A 232 25.68 19.27 -26.40
N LYS A 233 25.47 20.59 -26.54
CA LYS A 233 26.17 21.59 -25.73
C LYS A 233 25.84 21.44 -24.23
N HIS A 234 24.58 21.25 -23.91
CA HIS A 234 24.16 21.10 -22.50
C HIS A 234 24.58 19.78 -21.91
N GLU A 235 24.61 18.70 -22.70
CA GLU A 235 25.12 17.39 -22.26
C GLU A 235 26.62 17.48 -21.91
N LYS A 236 27.44 18.14 -22.76
CA LYS A 236 28.84 18.39 -22.45
C LYS A 236 29.03 19.22 -21.16
N ALA A 237 28.24 20.29 -21.02
CA ALA A 237 28.29 21.13 -19.82
C ALA A 237 27.85 20.34 -18.57
N LEU A 238 26.88 19.42 -18.68
CA LEU A 238 26.43 18.56 -17.61
C LEU A 238 27.52 17.57 -17.19
N GLU A 239 28.24 16.97 -18.14
CA GLU A 239 29.36 16.06 -17.87
C GLU A 239 30.51 16.80 -17.18
N GLU A 240 30.83 18.00 -17.62
CA GLU A 240 31.83 18.84 -16.93
C GLU A 240 31.41 19.20 -15.50
N ALA A 241 30.12 19.52 -15.31
CA ALA A 241 29.61 19.82 -13.97
C ALA A 241 29.63 18.62 -13.07
N LYS A 242 29.30 17.43 -13.59
CA LYS A 242 29.39 16.15 -12.85
C LYS A 242 30.83 15.86 -12.46
N LYS A 243 31.81 16.07 -13.36
CA LYS A 243 33.22 15.86 -13.07
C LYS A 243 33.70 16.82 -11.97
N LYS A 244 33.39 18.11 -12.06
CA LYS A 244 33.70 19.08 -11.00
C LYS A 244 33.05 18.72 -9.66
N LYS A 245 31.80 18.23 -9.69
CA LYS A 245 31.12 17.76 -8.49
C LYS A 245 31.86 16.56 -7.85
N ALA A 246 32.30 15.59 -8.65
CA ALA A 246 33.05 14.44 -8.17
C ALA A 246 34.41 14.86 -7.58
N GLU A 247 35.13 15.79 -8.23
CA GLU A 247 36.36 16.37 -7.73
C GLU A 247 36.16 17.10 -6.38
N CYS A 248 35.12 17.92 -6.27
CA CYS A 248 34.77 18.58 -5.02
C CYS A 248 34.40 17.58 -3.92
N GLN A 249 33.66 16.51 -4.24
CA GLN A 249 33.31 15.47 -3.28
C GLN A 249 34.55 14.71 -2.79
N ALA A 250 35.48 14.38 -3.69
CA ALA A 250 36.75 13.77 -3.31
C ALA A 250 37.59 14.68 -2.40
N LEU A 251 37.60 15.99 -2.71
CA LEU A 251 38.28 16.98 -1.86
C LEU A 251 37.65 17.10 -0.48
N ILE A 252 36.32 17.15 -0.42
CA ILE A 252 35.58 17.15 0.86
C ILE A 252 35.90 15.89 1.67
N GLN A 253 35.95 14.72 1.02
CA GLN A 253 36.29 13.46 1.69
C GLN A 253 37.71 13.47 2.21
N SER A 254 38.71 13.93 1.40
CA SER A 254 40.10 14.03 1.83
C SER A 254 40.30 15.00 2.99
N VAL A 255 39.62 16.15 2.95
CA VAL A 255 39.64 17.13 4.05
C VAL A 255 38.94 16.57 5.29
N SER A 256 37.84 15.84 5.13
CA SER A 256 37.13 15.18 6.21
C SER A 256 38.01 14.08 6.88
N GLU A 257 38.78 13.34 6.09
CA GLU A 257 39.74 12.34 6.59
C GLU A 257 40.92 13.00 7.31
N GLN A 258 41.40 14.15 6.82
CA GLN A 258 42.45 14.92 7.50
C GLN A 258 41.97 15.56 8.80
N ILE A 259 40.70 15.95 8.89
CA ILE A 259 40.03 16.43 10.11
C ILE A 259 39.66 15.28 11.05
N GLY A 260 39.77 14.05 10.60
CA GLY A 260 39.32 12.79 11.22
C GLY A 260 39.84 12.40 12.62
N GLY A 261 40.25 13.39 13.40
CA GLY A 261 40.41 13.27 14.84
C GLY A 261 39.39 14.06 15.66
N TYR A 262 38.61 14.91 15.02
CA TYR A 262 37.62 15.75 15.71
C TYR A 262 36.22 15.11 15.59
N LYS A 263 35.69 14.68 16.72
CA LYS A 263 34.31 14.19 16.79
C LYS A 263 33.35 15.27 16.33
N SER A 264 32.34 14.90 15.54
CA SER A 264 31.34 15.83 15.06
C SER A 264 30.54 16.42 16.24
N LYS A 265 29.91 17.59 16.04
CA LYS A 265 29.01 18.17 17.05
C LYS A 265 27.92 17.18 17.49
N ALA A 266 27.45 16.37 16.54
CA ALA A 266 26.46 15.33 16.82
C ALA A 266 26.99 14.22 17.74
N ASP A 267 28.27 13.82 17.58
CA ASP A 267 28.92 12.82 18.44
C ASP A 267 29.08 13.35 19.88
N TYR A 268 29.40 14.64 20.02
CA TYR A 268 29.48 15.29 21.34
C TYR A 268 28.11 15.41 21.98
N GLU A 269 27.08 15.75 21.22
CA GLU A 269 25.70 15.80 21.72
C GLU A 269 25.22 14.40 22.17
N HIS A 270 25.56 13.36 21.41
CA HIS A 270 25.25 11.98 21.78
C HIS A 270 25.99 11.55 23.06
N GLN A 271 27.30 11.86 23.18
CA GLN A 271 28.07 11.59 24.39
C GLN A 271 27.52 12.36 25.59
N ARG A 272 27.17 13.63 25.41
CA ARG A 272 26.54 14.45 26.47
C ARG A 272 25.23 13.84 26.95
N LYS A 273 24.39 13.37 26.01
CA LYS A 273 23.13 12.70 26.35
C LYS A 273 23.35 11.40 27.14
N LYS A 274 24.36 10.62 26.74
CA LYS A 274 24.73 9.37 27.42
C LYS A 274 25.26 9.63 28.83
N LEU A 275 26.12 10.63 28.99
CA LEU A 275 26.66 11.02 30.31
C LEU A 275 25.58 11.57 31.22
N LYS A 276 24.62 12.34 30.66
CA LYS A 276 23.47 12.86 31.43
C LYS A 276 22.58 11.71 31.92
N ALA A 277 22.31 10.70 31.08
CA ALA A 277 21.57 9.51 31.46
C ALA A 277 22.29 8.68 32.55
N GLN A 278 23.61 8.56 32.45
CA GLN A 278 24.45 7.88 33.48
C GLN A 278 24.44 8.64 34.81
N ARG A 279 24.53 9.99 34.77
CA ARG A 279 24.38 10.84 35.98
C ARG A 279 23.02 10.62 36.61
N ASP A 280 21.97 10.68 35.83
CA ASP A 280 20.60 10.56 36.34
C ASP A 280 20.37 9.18 36.97
N ALA A 281 20.90 8.12 36.33
CA ALA A 281 20.89 6.76 36.87
C ALA A 281 21.68 6.63 38.17
N PHE A 282 22.84 7.29 38.26
CA PHE A 282 23.67 7.30 39.47
C PHE A 282 22.95 8.04 40.63
N ILE A 283 22.30 9.16 40.33
CA ILE A 283 21.51 9.92 41.34
C ILE A 283 20.36 9.07 41.88
N ILE A 284 19.69 8.30 40.98
CA ILE A 284 18.58 7.42 41.39
C ILE A 284 19.09 6.22 42.22
N SER A 285 20.31 5.71 41.92
CA SER A 285 20.85 4.54 42.61
C SER A 285 21.53 4.84 43.94
N SER A 286 21.88 6.12 44.24
CA SER A 286 22.47 6.50 45.48
C SER A 286 21.39 6.74 46.54
N THR A 287 21.31 5.84 47.52
CA THR A 287 20.44 5.92 48.71
C THR A 287 20.73 7.11 49.62
N ASP A 288 21.90 7.72 49.49
CA ASP A 288 22.31 8.95 50.21
C ASP A 288 22.25 10.12 49.23
N GLY A 289 21.11 10.72 49.04
CA GLY A 289 20.78 11.80 48.10
C GLY A 289 21.67 13.07 48.08
N GLN A 290 22.97 12.96 48.28
CA GLN A 290 23.89 14.10 48.38
C GLN A 290 24.99 14.19 47.32
N ALA A 291 25.12 13.23 46.38
CA ALA A 291 26.00 13.43 45.24
C ALA A 291 25.33 14.29 44.17
N ARG A 292 25.22 15.59 44.43
CA ARG A 292 24.87 16.57 43.40
C ARG A 292 26.07 16.69 42.46
N PHE A 293 26.06 15.97 41.34
CA PHE A 293 26.81 16.44 40.20
C PHE A 293 26.15 17.75 39.74
N GLY A 294 26.84 18.85 40.04
CA GLY A 294 26.34 20.16 39.66
C GLY A 294 26.17 20.24 38.13
N ASP A 295 25.10 20.85 37.67
CA ASP A 295 24.87 21.13 36.26
C ASP A 295 26.05 21.90 35.63
N ASP A 296 26.83 22.57 36.42
CA ASP A 296 28.05 23.31 36.06
C ASP A 296 29.13 22.44 35.40
N VAL A 297 29.25 21.16 35.74
CA VAL A 297 30.26 20.27 35.16
C VAL A 297 29.89 19.89 33.75
N LEU A 298 28.61 19.71 33.46
CA LEU A 298 28.10 19.39 32.09
C LEU A 298 28.08 20.63 31.19
N ASP A 299 27.91 21.82 31.76
CA ASP A 299 27.93 23.08 31.00
C ASP A 299 29.38 23.55 30.67
N MET A 300 30.40 22.92 31.27
CA MET A 300 31.79 23.16 30.86
C MET A 300 32.14 22.49 29.50
N PHE A 301 31.47 21.45 29.09
CA PHE A 301 31.76 20.75 27.83
C PHE A 301 31.59 21.61 26.58
N PRO A 302 30.59 22.50 26.45
CA PRO A 302 30.47 23.39 25.28
C PRO A 302 31.61 24.39 25.15
N LYS A 303 32.32 24.72 26.25
CA LYS A 303 33.46 25.64 26.23
C LYS A 303 34.75 25.00 25.81
N LEU A 304 34.80 23.67 25.74
CA LEU A 304 35.98 22.90 25.25
C LEU A 304 35.83 22.57 23.74
N LEU A 305 34.76 22.96 23.10
CA LEU A 305 34.41 22.68 21.71
C LEU A 305 34.61 23.91 20.77
N ILE A 306 35.16 25.02 21.27
CA ILE A 306 35.62 26.19 20.50
C ILE A 306 37.20 26.18 20.49
#